data_675851b6c601cc38d31d70ac88c9d84b
#
_entry.id   675851b6c601cc38d31d70ac88c9d84b
#
_cell.length_a   1.000
_cell.length_b   1.000
_cell.length_c   1.000
_cell.angle_alpha   90.00
_cell.angle_beta   90.00
_cell.angle_gamma   90.00
#
_symmetry.space_group_name_H-M   'P 1'
#
loop_
_entity.id
_entity.type
_entity.pdbx_description
1 polymer ?
#
loop_
_entity_poly.entity_id
_entity_poly.type
_entity_poly.pdbx_seq_one_letter_code
_entity_poly.pdbx_strand_id
1 'polypeptide(L)'
;MKYIDLIEKNRILGSQLDSKKFEIHIISNIIVNELNNILEYSLRTNNINAICVKTDYDNIIQNAETYKESSCIIIFWELANIIEDIIYIQNSISDKEVKTLEEKILNQIDYLLKCLDKSRLVIFNKFSFNQFNSNIYFNSKIEKIFSNLNDYLI
;
A
#
# COMPACT_ATOMS: atom_id res chain seq x y z
N MET A 1 -17.26 -17.57 7.92
CA MET A 1 -17.50 -16.53 8.95
C MET A 1 -17.97 -15.28 8.23
N LYS A 2 -19.05 -14.67 8.70
CA LYS A 2 -19.49 -13.38 8.14
C LYS A 2 -18.61 -12.26 8.70
N TYR A 3 -18.48 -11.14 7.95
CA TYR A 3 -17.63 -10.02 8.37
C TYR A 3 -18.03 -9.42 9.72
N ILE A 4 -19.32 -9.33 10.00
CA ILE A 4 -19.85 -8.84 11.29
C ILE A 4 -19.42 -9.72 12.48
N ASP A 5 -19.40 -11.05 12.28
CA ASP A 5 -18.95 -12.00 13.31
C ASP A 5 -17.44 -11.84 13.56
N LEU A 6 -16.69 -11.50 12.51
CA LEU A 6 -15.25 -11.23 12.62
C LEU A 6 -14.99 -9.99 13.46
N ILE A 7 -15.71 -8.88 13.23
CA ILE A 7 -15.57 -7.64 14.00
C ILE A 7 -15.81 -7.90 15.49
N GLU A 8 -16.88 -8.63 15.81
CA GLU A 8 -17.21 -8.93 17.21
C GLU A 8 -16.12 -9.78 17.88
N LYS A 9 -15.68 -10.85 17.22
CA LYS A 9 -14.59 -11.70 17.70
C LYS A 9 -13.28 -10.92 17.85
N ASN A 10 -12.96 -10.03 16.88
CA ASN A 10 -11.78 -9.17 16.95
C ASN A 10 -11.80 -8.28 18.19
N ARG A 11 -12.96 -7.68 18.49
CA ARG A 11 -13.15 -6.85 19.71
C ARG A 11 -12.94 -7.65 20.98
N ILE A 12 -13.50 -8.87 21.07
CA ILE A 12 -13.36 -9.76 22.23
C ILE A 12 -11.89 -10.14 22.43
N LEU A 13 -11.20 -10.59 21.38
CA LEU A 13 -9.78 -10.93 21.43
C LEU A 13 -8.92 -9.74 21.88
N GLY A 14 -9.19 -8.54 21.34
CA GLY A 14 -8.47 -7.33 21.74
C GLY A 14 -8.64 -6.95 23.21
N SER A 15 -9.76 -7.32 23.84
CA SER A 15 -9.98 -7.10 25.29
C SER A 15 -9.32 -8.16 26.19
N GLN A 16 -8.93 -9.31 25.63
CA GLN A 16 -8.32 -10.42 26.37
C GLN A 16 -6.79 -10.42 26.32
N LEU A 17 -6.20 -9.66 25.39
CA LEU A 17 -4.74 -9.60 25.22
C LEU A 17 -4.14 -8.45 26.03
N ASP A 18 -3.43 -8.77 27.12
CA ASP A 18 -2.76 -7.80 28.00
C ASP A 18 -1.32 -7.46 27.52
N SER A 19 -0.84 -8.06 26.45
CA SER A 19 0.48 -7.80 25.90
C SER A 19 0.59 -6.38 25.33
N LYS A 20 1.84 -5.87 25.23
CA LYS A 20 2.11 -4.58 24.59
C LYS A 20 1.49 -4.53 23.20
N LYS A 21 0.79 -3.44 22.91
CA LYS A 21 0.18 -3.20 21.61
C LYS A 21 1.21 -3.15 20.50
N PHE A 22 0.95 -3.86 19.41
CA PHE A 22 1.73 -3.81 18.19
C PHE A 22 0.99 -2.93 17.18
N GLU A 23 1.47 -1.70 17.02
CA GLU A 23 0.84 -0.71 16.14
C GLU A 23 1.25 -0.93 14.70
N ILE A 24 0.24 -0.97 13.82
CA ILE A 24 0.39 -1.12 12.38
C ILE A 24 -0.25 0.09 11.70
N HIS A 25 0.55 0.85 10.97
CA HIS A 25 0.07 1.95 10.16
C HIS A 25 -0.19 1.43 8.75
N ILE A 26 -1.42 1.56 8.26
CA ILE A 26 -1.78 1.21 6.89
C ILE A 26 -1.98 2.50 6.12
N ILE A 27 -1.00 2.87 5.29
CA ILE A 27 -1.03 4.06 4.44
C ILE A 27 -1.40 3.66 3.02
N SER A 28 -2.38 4.33 2.42
CA SER A 28 -2.89 3.89 1.12
C SER A 28 -3.54 5.03 0.32
N ASN A 29 -3.52 4.90 -1.00
CA ASN A 29 -4.31 5.68 -1.94
C ASN A 29 -5.51 4.90 -2.51
N ILE A 30 -5.86 3.79 -1.85
CA ILE A 30 -7.07 3.00 -2.11
C ILE A 30 -7.85 2.79 -0.81
N ILE A 31 -9.11 2.44 -0.91
CA ILE A 31 -9.96 2.20 0.28
C ILE A 31 -9.67 0.80 0.84
N VAL A 32 -9.15 0.75 2.07
CA VAL A 32 -8.73 -0.49 2.75
C VAL A 32 -9.37 -0.66 4.13
N ASN A 33 -10.49 0.00 4.39
CA ASN A 33 -11.10 0.07 5.74
C ASN A 33 -11.39 -1.31 6.37
N GLU A 34 -11.88 -2.27 5.57
CA GLU A 34 -12.19 -3.61 6.06
C GLU A 34 -10.93 -4.42 6.41
N LEU A 35 -9.82 -4.12 5.76
CA LEU A 35 -8.55 -4.81 5.97
C LEU A 35 -8.05 -4.68 7.40
N ASN A 36 -8.27 -3.52 8.03
CA ASN A 36 -7.84 -3.25 9.40
C ASN A 36 -8.37 -4.31 10.37
N ASN A 37 -9.68 -4.56 10.34
CA ASN A 37 -10.32 -5.55 11.21
C ASN A 37 -9.87 -6.98 10.91
N ILE A 38 -9.68 -7.31 9.63
CA ILE A 38 -9.24 -8.64 9.20
C ILE A 38 -7.82 -8.90 9.68
N LEU A 39 -6.94 -7.92 9.52
CA LEU A 39 -5.54 -8.01 9.93
C LEU A 39 -5.40 -8.10 11.45
N GLU A 40 -6.08 -7.21 12.19
CA GLU A 40 -6.10 -7.28 13.65
C GLU A 40 -6.60 -8.64 14.14
N TYR A 41 -7.73 -9.12 13.61
CA TYR A 41 -8.30 -10.41 14.00
C TYR A 41 -7.31 -11.55 13.73
N SER A 42 -6.68 -11.56 12.54
CA SER A 42 -5.71 -12.59 12.17
C SER A 42 -4.49 -12.61 13.10
N LEU A 43 -3.97 -11.44 13.46
CA LEU A 43 -2.84 -11.33 14.38
C LEU A 43 -3.21 -11.66 15.83
N ARG A 44 -4.36 -11.18 16.30
CA ARG A 44 -4.87 -11.47 17.66
C ARG A 44 -5.15 -12.95 17.89
N THR A 45 -5.63 -13.67 16.87
CA THR A 45 -5.78 -15.15 16.96
C THR A 45 -4.43 -15.87 17.12
N ASN A 46 -3.33 -15.21 16.76
CA ASN A 46 -1.96 -15.69 16.98
C ASN A 46 -1.28 -15.04 18.21
N ASN A 47 -2.06 -14.52 19.16
CA ASN A 47 -1.60 -13.88 20.38
C ASN A 47 -0.75 -12.61 20.18
N ILE A 48 -0.88 -11.94 19.04
CA ILE A 48 -0.27 -10.64 18.79
C ILE A 48 -1.32 -9.56 19.03
N ASN A 49 -1.14 -8.70 20.04
CA ASN A 49 -2.05 -7.60 20.35
C ASN A 49 -1.93 -6.47 19.34
N ALA A 50 -2.34 -6.75 18.10
CA ALA A 50 -2.23 -5.81 16.99
C ALA A 50 -3.32 -4.73 17.04
N ILE A 51 -2.95 -3.51 16.70
CA ILE A 51 -3.84 -2.38 16.47
C ILE A 51 -3.48 -1.72 15.14
N CYS A 52 -4.45 -1.66 14.24
CA CYS A 52 -4.33 -0.88 13.02
C CYS A 52 -4.69 0.58 13.30
N VAL A 53 -3.70 1.44 13.18
CA VAL A 53 -3.87 2.89 13.37
C VAL A 53 -4.44 3.48 12.09
N LYS A 54 -5.54 4.22 12.23
CA LYS A 54 -6.18 4.89 11.11
C LYS A 54 -5.26 5.99 10.58
N THR A 55 -5.02 5.98 9.28
CA THR A 55 -4.24 7.00 8.58
C THR A 55 -5.14 7.79 7.62
N ASP A 56 -4.67 8.93 7.16
CA ASP A 56 -5.37 9.72 6.16
C ASP A 56 -5.28 9.06 4.79
N TYR A 57 -6.39 9.09 4.06
CA TYR A 57 -6.46 8.60 2.69
C TYR A 57 -5.64 9.49 1.75
N ASP A 58 -4.91 8.87 0.81
CA ASP A 58 -4.14 9.51 -0.27
C ASP A 58 -3.07 10.54 0.16
N ASN A 59 -2.55 10.40 1.39
CA ASN A 59 -1.50 11.28 1.93
C ASN A 59 -0.18 10.52 2.18
N ILE A 60 0.14 9.52 1.34
CA ILE A 60 1.28 8.63 1.52
C ILE A 60 2.59 9.42 1.62
N ILE A 61 2.84 10.29 0.64
CA ILE A 61 4.08 11.08 0.57
C ILE A 61 4.08 12.23 1.57
N GLN A 62 2.94 12.92 1.73
CA GLN A 62 2.82 14.09 2.59
C GLN A 62 3.06 13.75 4.07
N ASN A 63 2.60 12.58 4.49
CA ASN A 63 2.68 12.13 5.87
C ASN A 63 3.83 11.16 6.14
N ALA A 64 4.71 10.88 5.16
CA ALA A 64 5.77 9.89 5.27
C ALA A 64 6.65 10.06 6.53
N GLU A 65 7.04 11.31 6.85
CA GLU A 65 7.87 11.60 8.02
C GLU A 65 7.18 11.33 9.37
N THR A 66 5.84 11.36 9.38
CA THR A 66 5.05 11.09 10.59
C THR A 66 5.20 9.63 11.04
N TYR A 67 5.48 8.72 10.11
CA TYR A 67 5.53 7.29 10.37
C TYR A 67 6.97 6.74 10.51
N LYS A 68 7.99 7.60 10.53
CA LYS A 68 9.42 7.24 10.51
C LYS A 68 9.88 6.26 11.61
N GLU A 69 9.20 6.22 12.75
CA GLU A 69 9.56 5.36 13.90
C GLU A 69 8.51 4.28 14.16
N SER A 70 7.66 3.99 13.19
CA SER A 70 6.58 3.02 13.35
C SER A 70 7.10 1.59 13.48
N SER A 71 6.42 0.78 14.28
CA SER A 71 6.76 -0.64 14.42
C SER A 71 6.49 -1.44 13.16
N CYS A 72 5.41 -1.13 12.47
CA CYS A 72 5.03 -1.75 11.20
C CYS A 72 4.28 -0.76 10.33
N ILE A 73 4.65 -0.70 9.06
CA ILE A 73 3.95 0.08 8.04
C ILE A 73 3.59 -0.83 6.88
N ILE A 74 2.34 -0.78 6.47
CA ILE A 74 1.85 -1.46 5.26
C ILE A 74 1.44 -0.38 4.27
N ILE A 75 2.02 -0.42 3.09
CA ILE A 75 1.81 0.57 2.03
C ILE A 75 0.98 -0.08 0.92
N PHE A 76 -0.20 0.46 0.66
CA PHE A 76 -1.01 0.15 -0.51
C PHE A 76 -1.00 1.34 -1.45
N TRP A 77 -0.12 1.31 -2.42
CA TRP A 77 0.04 2.38 -3.39
C TRP A 77 -0.33 1.90 -4.78
N GLU A 78 -1.47 2.35 -5.27
CA GLU A 78 -1.98 1.98 -6.60
C GLU A 78 -1.58 3.04 -7.62
N LEU A 79 -0.86 2.63 -8.67
CA LEU A 79 -0.35 3.54 -9.69
C LEU A 79 -1.45 4.18 -10.53
N ALA A 80 -2.59 3.50 -10.70
CA ALA A 80 -3.74 4.07 -11.40
C ALA A 80 -4.29 5.35 -10.75
N ASN A 81 -4.05 5.52 -9.43
CA ASN A 81 -4.42 6.72 -8.70
C ASN A 81 -3.30 7.78 -8.66
N ILE A 82 -2.10 7.45 -9.15
CA ILE A 82 -0.96 8.38 -9.24
C ILE A 82 -0.84 8.95 -10.65
N ILE A 83 -1.09 8.10 -11.65
CA ILE A 83 -0.99 8.46 -13.06
C ILE A 83 -2.40 8.78 -13.55
N GLU A 84 -2.68 10.09 -13.63
CA GLU A 84 -3.94 10.57 -14.19
C GLU A 84 -4.14 10.00 -15.60
N ASP A 85 -5.36 9.56 -15.87
CA ASP A 85 -5.75 9.07 -17.20
C ASP A 85 -4.92 7.90 -17.76
N ILE A 86 -4.27 7.10 -16.90
CA ILE A 86 -3.40 5.97 -17.30
C ILE A 86 -4.03 5.09 -18.37
N ILE A 87 -5.35 4.86 -18.30
CA ILE A 87 -6.09 4.02 -19.24
C ILE A 87 -6.13 4.68 -20.64
N TYR A 88 -6.19 6.00 -20.71
CA TYR A 88 -6.29 6.74 -21.97
C TYR A 88 -4.93 7.03 -22.58
N ILE A 89 -3.91 7.31 -21.78
CA ILE A 89 -2.58 7.69 -22.27
C ILE A 89 -1.72 6.49 -22.71
N GLN A 90 -2.04 5.27 -22.26
CA GLN A 90 -1.22 4.08 -22.47
C GLN A 90 -0.83 3.82 -23.93
N ASN A 91 -1.70 4.21 -24.90
CA ASN A 91 -1.44 4.02 -26.33
C ASN A 91 -0.82 5.24 -27.03
N SER A 92 -0.84 6.40 -26.39
CA SER A 92 -0.39 7.67 -26.96
C SER A 92 0.88 8.23 -26.31
N ILE A 93 1.28 7.71 -25.16
CA ILE A 93 2.43 8.18 -24.40
C ILE A 93 3.75 7.97 -25.18
N SER A 94 4.55 9.00 -25.30
CA SER A 94 5.88 8.94 -25.92
C SER A 94 6.89 8.29 -24.97
N ASP A 95 8.01 7.76 -25.51
CA ASP A 95 9.08 7.16 -24.71
C ASP A 95 9.71 8.16 -23.72
N LYS A 96 9.76 9.43 -24.08
CA LYS A 96 10.25 10.50 -23.20
C LYS A 96 9.32 10.72 -22.02
N GLU A 97 8.02 10.73 -22.23
CA GLU A 97 7.01 10.89 -21.17
C GLU A 97 7.00 9.66 -20.24
N VAL A 98 7.11 8.44 -20.80
CA VAL A 98 7.27 7.21 -20.03
C VAL A 98 8.46 7.31 -19.07
N LYS A 99 9.62 7.72 -19.56
CA LYS A 99 10.83 7.87 -18.77
C LYS A 99 10.67 8.93 -17.67
N THR A 100 10.10 10.08 -18.02
CA THR A 100 9.85 11.16 -17.04
C THR A 100 8.88 10.72 -15.94
N LEU A 101 7.84 9.97 -16.30
CA LEU A 101 6.87 9.43 -15.36
C LEU A 101 7.49 8.40 -14.42
N GLU A 102 8.26 7.47 -14.96
CA GLU A 102 8.99 6.46 -14.20
C GLU A 102 9.96 7.10 -13.20
N GLU A 103 10.78 8.06 -13.65
CA GLU A 103 11.70 8.81 -12.79
C GLU A 103 10.97 9.56 -11.67
N LYS A 104 9.81 10.17 -11.96
CA LYS A 104 8.99 10.84 -10.97
C LYS A 104 8.52 9.88 -9.87
N ILE A 105 8.04 8.70 -10.25
CA ILE A 105 7.52 7.71 -9.30
C ILE A 105 8.69 7.11 -8.49
N LEU A 106 9.82 6.78 -9.12
CA LEU A 106 11.01 6.31 -8.42
C LEU A 106 11.49 7.31 -7.36
N ASN A 107 11.54 8.59 -7.69
CA ASN A 107 11.92 9.64 -6.73
C ASN A 107 10.95 9.72 -5.53
N GLN A 108 9.65 9.47 -5.75
CA GLN A 108 8.67 9.42 -4.68
C GLN A 108 8.85 8.17 -3.79
N ILE A 109 9.15 7.02 -4.40
CA ILE A 109 9.46 5.78 -3.67
C ILE A 109 10.71 5.98 -2.82
N ASP A 110 11.78 6.53 -3.39
CA ASP A 110 13.03 6.82 -2.68
C ASP A 110 12.82 7.74 -1.49
N TYR A 111 12.08 8.83 -1.69
CA TYR A 111 11.74 9.73 -0.62
C TYR A 111 10.98 9.01 0.50
N LEU A 112 9.95 8.23 0.15
CA LEU A 112 9.14 7.47 1.09
C LEU A 112 10.00 6.49 1.89
N LEU A 113 10.79 5.65 1.20
CA LEU A 113 11.66 4.66 1.85
C LEU A 113 12.70 5.31 2.75
N LYS A 114 13.25 6.47 2.34
CA LYS A 114 14.18 7.25 3.18
C LYS A 114 13.50 7.80 4.44
N CYS A 115 12.27 8.26 4.35
CA CYS A 115 11.51 8.70 5.53
C CYS A 115 11.24 7.53 6.49
N LEU A 116 11.08 6.32 5.96
CA LEU A 116 10.75 5.11 6.71
C LEU A 116 11.97 4.27 7.13
N ASP A 117 13.18 4.76 6.97
CA ASP A 117 14.43 4.02 7.22
C ASP A 117 14.60 3.52 8.66
N LYS A 118 13.92 4.16 9.63
CA LYS A 118 13.91 3.77 11.05
C LYS A 118 12.72 2.86 11.42
N SER A 119 11.81 2.62 10.52
CA SER A 119 10.69 1.71 10.75
C SER A 119 11.18 0.27 10.80
N ARG A 120 10.67 -0.52 11.78
CA ARG A 120 11.15 -1.89 11.97
C ARG A 120 10.73 -2.86 10.87
N LEU A 121 9.54 -2.63 10.29
CA LEU A 121 8.98 -3.44 9.22
C LEU A 121 8.21 -2.55 8.26
N VAL A 122 8.61 -2.55 7.00
CA VAL A 122 7.88 -1.91 5.91
C VAL A 122 7.44 -2.99 4.92
N ILE A 123 6.15 -3.06 4.68
CA ILE A 123 5.54 -3.95 3.70
C ILE A 123 4.97 -3.08 2.58
N PHE A 124 5.51 -3.24 1.39
CA PHE A 124 5.07 -2.51 0.20
C PHE A 124 4.36 -3.45 -0.76
N ASN A 125 3.19 -3.05 -1.29
CA ASN A 125 2.54 -3.85 -2.31
C ASN A 125 3.33 -3.80 -3.63
N LYS A 126 3.30 -4.88 -4.39
CA LYS A 126 3.72 -4.82 -5.78
C LYS A 126 2.70 -4.06 -6.59
N PHE A 127 3.18 -3.24 -7.52
CA PHE A 127 2.33 -2.56 -8.46
C PHE A 127 1.73 -3.58 -9.43
N SER A 128 0.41 -3.56 -9.58
CA SER A 128 -0.29 -4.44 -10.50
C SER A 128 -1.08 -3.62 -11.52
N PHE A 129 -1.02 -4.04 -12.75
CA PHE A 129 -1.85 -3.50 -13.80
C PHE A 129 -3.09 -4.37 -13.91
N ASN A 130 -4.15 -4.00 -13.17
CA ASN A 130 -5.45 -4.65 -13.33
C ASN A 130 -6.02 -4.29 -14.70
N GLN A 131 -5.98 -5.25 -15.60
CA GLN A 131 -6.57 -5.13 -16.92
C GLN A 131 -8.10 -5.13 -16.80
N PHE A 132 -8.67 -3.95 -16.62
CA PHE A 132 -10.13 -3.77 -16.67
C PHE A 132 -10.70 -3.91 -18.10
N ASN A 133 -9.83 -4.03 -19.11
CA ASN A 133 -10.21 -4.24 -20.50
C ASN A 133 -9.39 -5.35 -21.14
N SER A 134 -10.07 -6.40 -21.58
CA SER A 134 -9.50 -7.54 -22.31
C SER A 134 -8.84 -7.22 -23.68
N ASN A 135 -8.86 -5.95 -24.08
CA ASN A 135 -8.30 -5.48 -25.36
C ASN A 135 -6.93 -4.77 -25.21
N ILE A 136 -6.31 -4.82 -24.04
CA ILE A 136 -5.00 -4.22 -23.83
C ILE A 136 -3.95 -5.21 -24.32
N TYR A 137 -3.23 -4.84 -25.36
CA TYR A 137 -2.13 -5.61 -25.92
C TYR A 137 -1.04 -5.81 -24.83
N PHE A 138 -0.65 -7.05 -24.61
CA PHE A 138 0.57 -7.42 -23.90
C PHE A 138 1.76 -6.61 -24.45
N ASN A 139 2.56 -5.99 -23.57
CA ASN A 139 3.67 -5.09 -23.89
C ASN A 139 3.31 -3.60 -24.06
N SER A 140 2.37 -3.09 -23.29
CA SER A 140 2.22 -1.64 -23.24
C SER A 140 3.46 -0.99 -22.57
N LYS A 141 3.81 0.24 -22.98
CA LYS A 141 4.90 1.01 -22.35
C LYS A 141 4.65 1.19 -20.83
N ILE A 142 3.40 1.28 -20.44
CA ILE A 142 2.95 1.38 -19.04
C ILE A 142 3.24 0.09 -18.28
N GLU A 143 3.00 -1.09 -18.87
CA GLU A 143 3.31 -2.38 -18.23
C GLU A 143 4.82 -2.49 -17.93
N LYS A 144 5.66 -1.94 -18.78
CA LYS A 144 7.11 -1.88 -18.56
C LYS A 144 7.46 -1.01 -17.34
N ILE A 145 6.77 0.12 -17.14
CA ILE A 145 6.94 0.94 -15.93
C ILE A 145 6.62 0.09 -14.68
N PHE A 146 5.49 -0.62 -14.67
CA PHE A 146 5.12 -1.47 -13.53
C PHE A 146 6.18 -2.54 -13.24
N SER A 147 6.71 -3.19 -14.28
CA SER A 147 7.79 -4.17 -14.12
C SER A 147 9.03 -3.53 -13.50
N ASN A 148 9.50 -2.43 -14.06
CA ASN A 148 10.69 -1.73 -13.60
C ASN A 148 10.56 -1.25 -12.14
N LEU A 149 9.41 -0.70 -11.78
CA LEU A 149 9.14 -0.26 -10.40
C LEU A 149 9.10 -1.45 -9.42
N ASN A 150 8.53 -2.58 -9.83
CA ASN A 150 8.51 -3.79 -9.01
C ASN A 150 9.91 -4.40 -8.85
N ASP A 151 10.73 -4.36 -9.89
CA ASP A 151 12.14 -4.82 -9.82
C ASP A 151 12.98 -3.91 -8.91
N TYR A 152 12.64 -2.63 -8.84
CA TYR A 152 13.28 -1.66 -7.94
C TYR A 152 12.95 -1.91 -6.46
N LEU A 153 11.76 -2.44 -6.15
CA LEU A 153 11.29 -2.69 -4.78
C LEU A 153 11.79 -4.03 -4.18
N ILE A 154 12.51 -4.84 -4.93
CA ILE A 154 13.06 -6.13 -4.49
C ILE A 154 14.50 -5.98 -4.01
#